data_58d6f738109df6818bae0af12ecaf72e
#
_entry.id   58d6f738109df6818bae0af12ecaf72e
#
_cell.length_a   1.000
_cell.length_b   1.000
_cell.length_c   1.000
_cell.angle_alpha   90.00
_cell.angle_beta   90.00
_cell.angle_gamma   90.00
#
_symmetry.space_group_name_H-M   'P 1'
#
loop_
_entity.id
_entity.type
_entity.pdbx_description
1 polymer ?
#
loop_
_entity_poly.entity_id
_entity_poly.type
_entity_poly.pdbx_seq_one_letter_code
_entity_poly.pdbx_strand_id
1 'polypeptide(L)'
;MPFTSCADTGGTRRDIPRVLTSKLAEMDRIGGRTYTNAIGSLLKSSATLFGLYYRFNLSHRDIEDLLAERGITVSYESIRLWCNKFGPKYAKSLKCRHQGFGDTFYIDEVFVKINGKQHYLWRAVDQDGEVVDVFLQARRDGAAAKRFFKRLLRSHGGEPGKVVTDKLRSYGVAHRELIPDVIHDTSQHANNRAEQSHEATRVRERVMRRFKSTGQAQRFVAAHSAVSNLFNLGRHLVSANHYRDLRISAFNEWSRAVA
;
A
#
# COMPACT_ATOMS: atom_id res chain seq x y z
N MET A 1 -17.23 -9.96 19.34
CA MET A 1 -15.92 -9.71 19.95
C MET A 1 -15.48 -8.32 19.58
N PRO A 2 -15.08 -7.44 20.48
CA PRO A 2 -14.85 -6.04 20.19
C PRO A 2 -13.61 -5.89 19.29
N PHE A 3 -13.69 -4.92 18.40
CA PHE A 3 -12.58 -4.38 17.63
C PHE A 3 -11.34 -4.27 18.50
N THR A 4 -10.24 -4.92 18.11
CA THR A 4 -8.94 -4.56 18.66
C THR A 4 -8.67 -3.14 18.23
N SER A 5 -8.97 -2.21 19.12
CA SER A 5 -8.58 -0.81 19.06
C SER A 5 -7.12 -0.76 18.59
N CYS A 6 -6.84 -0.08 17.51
CA CYS A 6 -5.51 0.46 17.28
C CYS A 6 -5.25 1.40 18.47
N ALA A 7 -4.68 0.85 19.53
CA ALA A 7 -4.30 1.66 20.67
C ALA A 7 -3.43 2.79 20.14
N ASP A 8 -3.87 3.99 20.40
CA ASP A 8 -3.13 5.21 20.20
C ASP A 8 -1.89 5.09 21.07
N THR A 9 -0.86 4.47 20.52
CA THR A 9 0.46 4.50 21.14
C THR A 9 0.91 5.91 20.92
N GLY A 10 0.58 6.76 21.90
CA GLY A 10 1.14 8.11 22.06
C GLY A 10 2.65 8.01 21.97
N GLY A 11 3.16 8.02 20.75
CA GLY A 11 4.57 8.04 20.41
C GLY A 11 5.11 9.37 20.84
N THR A 12 5.56 9.43 22.09
CA THR A 12 6.47 10.47 22.53
C THR A 12 7.56 10.63 21.47
N ARG A 13 7.97 11.85 21.18
CA ARG A 13 9.03 12.32 20.24
C ARG A 13 10.38 11.56 20.25
N ARG A 14 10.43 10.29 20.67
CA ARG A 14 11.67 9.55 20.98
C ARG A 14 12.10 8.48 19.99
N ASP A 15 11.42 8.26 18.86
CA ASP A 15 11.79 7.21 17.91
C ASP A 15 12.45 7.72 16.62
N ILE A 16 13.25 8.77 16.71
CA ILE A 16 14.26 9.05 15.68
C ILE A 16 15.34 7.97 15.85
N PRO A 17 15.65 7.16 14.82
CA PRO A 17 16.64 6.09 14.96
C PRO A 17 17.97 6.67 15.47
N ARG A 18 18.55 6.07 16.52
CA ARG A 18 19.84 6.48 17.11
C ARG A 18 20.98 6.66 16.09
N VAL A 19 20.94 5.92 14.99
CA VAL A 19 21.90 6.03 13.88
C VAL A 19 21.74 7.34 13.10
N LEU A 20 20.51 7.86 12.98
CA LEU A 20 20.30 9.19 12.38
C LEU A 20 20.73 10.29 13.36
N THR A 21 20.42 10.14 14.65
CA THR A 21 20.83 11.12 15.68
C THR A 21 22.33 11.17 15.87
N SER A 22 23.07 10.03 15.79
CA SER A 22 24.53 10.07 15.91
C SER A 22 25.22 10.70 14.69
N LYS A 23 24.77 10.39 13.46
CA LYS A 23 25.29 11.07 12.26
C LYS A 23 24.87 12.54 12.18
N LEU A 24 23.70 12.88 12.69
CA LEU A 24 23.22 14.26 12.78
C LEU A 24 24.01 15.05 13.84
N ALA A 25 24.33 14.45 14.99
CA ALA A 25 25.19 15.07 16.01
C ALA A 25 26.64 15.26 15.53
N GLU A 26 27.12 14.43 14.62
CA GLU A 26 28.45 14.57 14.01
C GLU A 26 28.46 15.68 12.94
N MET A 27 27.36 15.88 12.23
CA MET A 27 27.17 16.97 11.27
C MET A 27 26.92 18.32 11.97
N ASP A 28 26.27 18.36 13.15
CA ASP A 28 26.05 19.59 13.95
C ASP A 28 27.35 20.18 14.49
N ARG A 29 28.43 19.39 14.58
CA ARG A 29 29.77 19.89 14.97
C ARG A 29 30.48 20.68 13.87
N ILE A 30 30.01 20.56 12.60
CA ILE A 30 30.74 21.15 11.46
C ILE A 30 30.07 22.43 10.91
N GLY A 31 28.85 22.80 11.33
CA GLY A 31 28.24 24.04 10.84
C GLY A 31 26.89 24.40 11.45
N GLY A 32 26.86 25.43 12.23
CA GLY A 32 25.69 25.87 12.97
C GLY A 32 24.51 26.38 12.14
N ARG A 33 23.31 26.33 12.74
CA ARG A 33 22.02 26.96 12.40
C ARG A 33 21.34 26.64 11.06
N THR A 34 22.05 26.29 9.99
CA THR A 34 21.47 25.96 8.70
C THR A 34 20.92 24.54 8.67
N TYR A 35 21.40 23.64 9.52
CA TYR A 35 21.08 22.21 9.51
C TYR A 35 19.77 21.84 10.23
N THR A 36 19.34 22.58 11.26
CA THR A 36 18.05 22.30 11.94
C THR A 36 16.85 22.55 11.03
N ASN A 37 16.93 23.54 10.15
CA ASN A 37 15.92 23.76 9.12
C ASN A 37 15.98 22.69 8.02
N ALA A 38 17.16 22.19 7.69
CA ALA A 38 17.35 21.09 6.74
C ALA A 38 16.80 19.74 7.26
N ILE A 39 16.89 19.48 8.57
CA ILE A 39 16.37 18.25 9.19
C ILE A 39 14.84 18.26 9.25
N GLY A 40 14.22 19.37 9.60
CA GLY A 40 12.78 19.55 9.52
C GLY A 40 12.26 19.43 8.07
N SER A 41 13.05 19.91 7.10
CA SER A 41 12.85 19.73 5.67
C SER A 41 13.08 18.27 5.25
N LEU A 42 14.05 17.55 5.79
CA LEU A 42 14.35 16.13 5.50
C LEU A 42 13.27 15.19 6.02
N LEU A 43 12.67 15.45 7.18
CA LEU A 43 11.54 14.67 7.70
C LEU A 43 10.27 14.92 6.87
N LYS A 44 10.00 16.16 6.48
CA LYS A 44 8.97 16.48 5.48
C LYS A 44 9.30 15.86 4.11
N SER A 45 10.58 15.80 3.76
CA SER A 45 11.07 15.20 2.53
C SER A 45 10.98 13.67 2.53
N SER A 46 11.14 12.98 3.69
CA SER A 46 10.94 11.52 3.75
C SER A 46 9.49 11.15 3.46
N ALA A 47 8.52 11.88 4.00
CA ALA A 47 7.11 11.70 3.69
C ALA A 47 6.81 11.93 2.20
N THR A 48 7.35 13.00 1.63
CA THR A 48 7.24 13.33 0.20
C THR A 48 7.84 12.22 -0.65
N LEU A 49 9.03 11.74 -0.28
CA LEU A 49 9.74 10.66 -0.95
C LEU A 49 8.92 9.37 -1.00
N PHE A 50 8.27 9.01 0.11
CA PHE A 50 7.37 7.86 0.16
C PHE A 50 6.17 8.05 -0.75
N GLY A 51 5.54 9.21 -0.71
CA GLY A 51 4.45 9.57 -1.61
C GLY A 51 4.87 9.42 -3.07
N LEU A 52 6.04 9.95 -3.44
CA LEU A 52 6.60 9.84 -4.78
C LEU A 52 6.84 8.38 -5.17
N TYR A 53 7.47 7.60 -4.32
CA TYR A 53 7.82 6.22 -4.64
C TYR A 53 6.60 5.30 -4.76
N TYR A 54 5.65 5.36 -3.83
CA TYR A 54 4.52 4.44 -3.82
C TYR A 54 3.34 4.92 -4.69
N ARG A 55 3.19 6.22 -4.93
CA ARG A 55 2.10 6.77 -5.72
C ARG A 55 2.44 6.87 -7.21
N PHE A 56 3.68 7.25 -7.52
CA PHE A 56 4.12 7.47 -8.92
C PHE A 56 5.07 6.35 -9.36
N ASN A 57 5.20 6.18 -10.68
CA ASN A 57 6.08 5.15 -11.25
C ASN A 57 7.56 5.59 -11.30
N LEU A 58 8.04 6.19 -10.21
CA LEU A 58 9.42 6.67 -10.08
C LEU A 58 10.33 5.58 -9.50
N SER A 59 11.54 5.47 -10.03
CA SER A 59 12.60 4.66 -9.43
C SER A 59 13.23 5.39 -8.24
N HIS A 60 14.04 4.70 -7.43
CA HIS A 60 14.79 5.38 -6.35
C HIS A 60 15.79 6.39 -6.91
N ARG A 61 16.31 6.20 -8.14
CA ARG A 61 17.22 7.13 -8.79
C ARG A 61 16.50 8.39 -9.28
N ASP A 62 15.30 8.22 -9.88
CA ASP A 62 14.49 9.39 -10.29
C ASP A 62 14.17 10.28 -9.08
N ILE A 63 13.96 9.66 -7.92
CA ILE A 63 13.68 10.39 -6.66
C ILE A 63 14.95 11.05 -6.14
N GLU A 64 16.12 10.41 -6.24
CA GLU A 64 17.42 10.99 -5.94
C GLU A 64 17.65 12.27 -6.75
N ASP A 65 17.42 12.20 -8.06
CA ASP A 65 17.57 13.34 -8.98
C ASP A 65 16.57 14.46 -8.65
N LEU A 66 15.29 14.13 -8.43
CA LEU A 66 14.26 15.10 -8.03
C LEU A 66 14.56 15.81 -6.71
N LEU A 67 15.23 15.14 -5.76
CA LEU A 67 15.67 15.75 -4.51
C LEU A 67 16.91 16.61 -4.72
N ALA A 68 17.84 16.16 -5.55
CA ALA A 68 19.05 16.92 -5.88
C ALA A 68 18.72 18.26 -6.55
N GLU A 69 17.74 18.30 -7.46
CA GLU A 69 17.21 19.56 -8.04
C GLU A 69 16.72 20.57 -6.99
N ARG A 70 16.33 20.08 -5.81
CA ARG A 70 15.85 20.89 -4.67
C ARG A 70 16.93 21.14 -3.64
N GLY A 71 18.19 20.85 -3.95
CA GLY A 71 19.34 21.00 -3.07
C GLY A 71 19.39 19.99 -1.92
N ILE A 72 18.65 18.86 -2.04
CA ILE A 72 18.64 17.79 -1.02
C ILE A 72 19.50 16.64 -1.51
N THR A 73 20.66 16.44 -0.91
CA THR A 73 21.59 15.36 -1.24
C THR A 73 21.28 14.11 -0.45
N VAL A 74 20.71 13.10 -1.11
CA VAL A 74 20.36 11.79 -0.52
C VAL A 74 20.58 10.71 -1.57
N SER A 75 21.34 9.65 -1.25
CA SER A 75 21.60 8.57 -2.18
C SER A 75 20.36 7.67 -2.39
N TYR A 76 20.21 7.12 -3.61
CA TYR A 76 19.14 6.16 -3.92
C TYR A 76 19.13 4.95 -2.96
N GLU A 77 20.28 4.56 -2.45
CA GLU A 77 20.39 3.45 -1.48
C GLU A 77 19.75 3.83 -0.13
N SER A 78 19.97 5.05 0.36
CA SER A 78 19.29 5.57 1.54
C SER A 78 17.77 5.61 1.34
N ILE A 79 17.33 6.07 0.16
CA ILE A 79 15.92 6.07 -0.22
C ILE A 79 15.34 4.65 -0.18
N ARG A 80 16.05 3.68 -0.76
CA ARG A 80 15.65 2.26 -0.75
C ARG A 80 15.53 1.70 0.66
N LEU A 81 16.51 1.96 1.52
CA LEU A 81 16.50 1.52 2.92
C LEU A 81 15.33 2.13 3.69
N TRP A 82 15.05 3.41 3.50
CA TRP A 82 13.92 4.09 4.12
C TRP A 82 12.59 3.53 3.62
N CYS A 83 12.41 3.32 2.32
CA CYS A 83 11.23 2.68 1.77
C CYS A 83 10.97 1.29 2.40
N ASN A 84 12.01 0.48 2.57
CA ASN A 84 11.88 -0.82 3.22
C ASN A 84 11.55 -0.73 4.71
N LYS A 85 12.09 0.24 5.43
CA LYS A 85 11.94 0.42 6.87
C LYS A 85 10.60 1.04 7.23
N PHE A 86 10.20 2.10 6.55
CA PHE A 86 9.04 2.92 6.91
C PHE A 86 7.78 2.56 6.12
N GLY A 87 7.90 2.03 4.89
CA GLY A 87 6.76 1.66 4.05
C GLY A 87 5.70 0.80 4.77
N PRO A 88 6.09 -0.29 5.45
CA PRO A 88 5.13 -1.09 6.20
C PRO A 88 4.47 -0.34 7.37
N LYS A 89 5.19 0.57 8.03
CA LYS A 89 4.65 1.39 9.13
C LYS A 89 3.58 2.34 8.62
N TYR A 90 3.87 3.08 7.54
CA TYR A 90 2.92 4.01 6.93
C TYR A 90 1.72 3.30 6.33
N ALA A 91 1.93 2.15 5.66
CA ALA A 91 0.83 1.33 5.17
C ALA A 91 -0.10 0.88 6.31
N LYS A 92 0.46 0.49 7.46
CA LYS A 92 -0.32 0.14 8.65
C LYS A 92 -1.09 1.35 9.17
N SER A 93 -0.44 2.51 9.32
CA SER A 93 -1.08 3.75 9.77
C SER A 93 -2.25 4.15 8.87
N LEU A 94 -2.06 4.12 7.54
CA LEU A 94 -3.12 4.41 6.58
C LEU A 94 -4.29 3.42 6.69
N LYS A 95 -4.02 2.12 6.79
CA LYS A 95 -5.06 1.11 6.95
C LYS A 95 -5.86 1.27 8.25
N CYS A 96 -5.21 1.61 9.36
CA CYS A 96 -5.89 1.86 10.63
C CYS A 96 -6.80 3.11 10.60
N ARG A 97 -6.51 4.07 9.74
CA ARG A 97 -7.30 5.30 9.58
C ARG A 97 -8.39 5.19 8.51
N HIS A 98 -8.40 4.09 7.77
CA HIS A 98 -9.39 3.84 6.74
C HIS A 98 -10.79 3.67 7.36
N GLN A 99 -11.79 4.32 6.80
CA GLN A 99 -13.15 4.38 7.37
C GLN A 99 -14.01 3.13 7.08
N GLY A 100 -13.44 2.13 6.44
CA GLY A 100 -14.12 0.90 6.05
C GLY A 100 -14.15 0.74 4.54
N PHE A 101 -14.48 -0.45 4.09
CA PHE A 101 -14.62 -0.81 2.68
C PHE A 101 -16.10 -1.04 2.37
N GLY A 102 -16.43 -1.01 1.10
CA GLY A 102 -17.78 -1.35 0.65
C GLY A 102 -18.13 -2.81 0.88
N ASP A 103 -19.39 -3.17 0.63
CA ASP A 103 -19.97 -4.46 0.97
C ASP A 103 -19.80 -5.53 -0.13
N THR A 104 -19.35 -5.14 -1.33
CA THR A 104 -19.09 -6.07 -2.45
C THR A 104 -17.62 -6.18 -2.75
N PHE A 105 -17.06 -7.39 -2.66
CA PHE A 105 -15.65 -7.65 -2.95
C PHE A 105 -15.45 -8.35 -4.29
N TYR A 106 -14.58 -7.80 -5.11
CA TYR A 106 -14.13 -8.37 -6.38
C TYR A 106 -12.75 -8.98 -6.15
N ILE A 107 -12.61 -10.28 -6.37
CA ILE A 107 -11.38 -11.02 -6.07
C ILE A 107 -10.80 -11.59 -7.35
N ASP A 108 -9.51 -11.37 -7.56
CA ASP A 108 -8.75 -11.93 -8.68
C ASP A 108 -7.31 -12.23 -8.26
N GLU A 109 -6.65 -13.11 -9.00
CA GLU A 109 -5.23 -13.34 -8.85
C GLU A 109 -4.49 -13.29 -10.19
N VAL A 110 -3.32 -12.66 -10.14
CA VAL A 110 -2.39 -12.62 -11.26
C VAL A 110 -1.07 -13.27 -10.90
N PHE A 111 -0.41 -13.86 -11.88
CA PHE A 111 0.92 -14.42 -11.65
C PHE A 111 2.00 -13.34 -11.77
N VAL A 112 3.00 -13.43 -10.90
CA VAL A 112 4.19 -12.56 -10.84
C VAL A 112 5.43 -13.44 -10.83
N LYS A 113 6.44 -13.11 -11.59
CA LYS A 113 7.72 -13.82 -11.57
C LYS A 113 8.68 -13.16 -10.58
N ILE A 114 9.20 -13.95 -9.61
CA ILE A 114 10.18 -13.50 -8.64
C ILE A 114 11.37 -14.46 -8.69
N ASN A 115 12.54 -13.97 -9.06
CA ASN A 115 13.73 -14.78 -9.28
C ASN A 115 13.48 -16.01 -10.19
N GLY A 116 12.76 -15.80 -11.30
CA GLY A 116 12.40 -16.85 -12.24
C GLY A 116 11.28 -17.80 -11.79
N LYS A 117 10.88 -17.78 -10.52
CA LYS A 117 9.78 -18.60 -9.99
C LYS A 117 8.45 -17.89 -10.08
N GLN A 118 7.41 -18.62 -10.48
CA GLN A 118 6.05 -18.10 -10.56
C GLN A 118 5.43 -18.05 -9.16
N HIS A 119 4.78 -16.91 -8.87
CA HIS A 119 3.97 -16.67 -7.68
C HIS A 119 2.64 -16.08 -8.12
N TYR A 120 1.66 -16.07 -7.23
CA TYR A 120 0.30 -15.54 -7.47
C TYR A 120 0.03 -14.40 -6.50
N LEU A 121 -0.31 -13.25 -7.06
CA LEU A 121 -0.72 -12.07 -6.32
C LEU A 121 -2.24 -12.05 -6.25
N TRP A 122 -2.79 -12.43 -5.11
CA TRP A 122 -4.21 -12.38 -4.79
C TRP A 122 -4.58 -10.98 -4.37
N ARG A 123 -5.67 -10.47 -4.89
CA ARG A 123 -6.17 -9.13 -4.58
C ARG A 123 -7.67 -9.14 -4.45
N ALA A 124 -8.17 -8.42 -3.44
CA ALA A 124 -9.58 -8.07 -3.32
C ALA A 124 -9.72 -6.55 -3.39
N VAL A 125 -10.68 -6.09 -4.18
CA VAL A 125 -11.09 -4.68 -4.24
C VAL A 125 -12.58 -4.58 -3.98
N ASP A 126 -13.04 -3.47 -3.44
CA ASP A 126 -14.45 -3.23 -3.25
C ASP A 126 -15.12 -2.61 -4.48
N GLN A 127 -16.42 -2.26 -4.36
CA GLN A 127 -17.18 -1.63 -5.45
C GLN A 127 -16.68 -0.24 -5.82
N ASP A 128 -15.92 0.43 -4.97
CA ASP A 128 -15.33 1.74 -5.23
C ASP A 128 -13.93 1.65 -5.83
N GLY A 129 -13.41 0.42 -5.98
CA GLY A 129 -12.09 0.12 -6.52
C GLY A 129 -10.97 0.26 -5.50
N GLU A 130 -11.30 0.35 -4.21
CA GLU A 130 -10.32 0.37 -3.13
C GLU A 130 -9.81 -1.04 -2.83
N VAL A 131 -8.51 -1.15 -2.60
CA VAL A 131 -7.87 -2.44 -2.33
C VAL A 131 -8.10 -2.83 -0.87
N VAL A 132 -8.97 -3.80 -0.64
CA VAL A 132 -9.27 -4.35 0.68
C VAL A 132 -8.09 -5.15 1.23
N ASP A 133 -7.58 -6.09 0.43
CA ASP A 133 -6.35 -6.81 0.79
C ASP A 133 -5.58 -7.29 -0.45
N VAL A 134 -4.29 -7.52 -0.25
CA VAL A 134 -3.37 -8.05 -1.27
C VAL A 134 -2.40 -9.03 -0.64
N PHE A 135 -2.31 -10.23 -1.22
CA PHE A 135 -1.49 -11.30 -0.66
C PHE A 135 -0.77 -12.11 -1.73
N LEU A 136 0.53 -12.26 -1.57
CA LEU A 136 1.38 -13.02 -2.46
C LEU A 136 1.53 -14.46 -1.96
N GLN A 137 1.28 -15.44 -2.84
CA GLN A 137 1.38 -16.86 -2.53
C GLN A 137 2.12 -17.62 -3.63
N ALA A 138 2.75 -18.74 -3.25
CA ALA A 138 3.47 -19.59 -4.20
C ALA A 138 2.53 -20.49 -5.01
N ARG A 139 1.30 -20.70 -4.55
CA ARG A 139 0.32 -21.60 -5.16
C ARG A 139 -1.01 -20.92 -5.43
N ARG A 140 -1.79 -21.54 -6.34
CA ARG A 140 -3.12 -21.15 -6.77
C ARG A 140 -4.13 -22.29 -6.56
N ASP A 141 -4.04 -22.97 -5.44
CA ASP A 141 -4.92 -24.08 -5.07
C ASP A 141 -6.00 -23.65 -4.06
N GLY A 142 -6.92 -24.59 -3.73
CA GLY A 142 -7.98 -24.32 -2.76
C GLY A 142 -7.46 -23.92 -1.38
N ALA A 143 -6.30 -24.45 -0.95
CA ALA A 143 -5.68 -24.07 0.30
C ALA A 143 -5.14 -22.62 0.27
N ALA A 144 -4.63 -22.18 -0.89
CA ALA A 144 -4.19 -20.81 -1.10
C ALA A 144 -5.40 -19.85 -1.09
N ALA A 145 -6.50 -20.21 -1.76
CA ALA A 145 -7.74 -19.44 -1.73
C ALA A 145 -8.27 -19.29 -0.30
N LYS A 146 -8.37 -20.41 0.45
CA LYS A 146 -8.80 -20.38 1.86
C LYS A 146 -7.93 -19.48 2.74
N ARG A 147 -6.60 -19.52 2.58
CA ARG A 147 -5.70 -18.62 3.31
C ARG A 147 -5.96 -17.16 2.98
N PHE A 148 -6.21 -16.85 1.70
CA PHE A 148 -6.52 -15.49 1.28
C PHE A 148 -7.86 -15.04 1.86
N PHE A 149 -8.94 -15.84 1.73
CA PHE A 149 -10.24 -15.51 2.30
C PHE A 149 -10.19 -15.28 3.82
N LYS A 150 -9.56 -16.20 4.58
CA LYS A 150 -9.39 -16.02 6.03
C LYS A 150 -8.66 -14.72 6.38
N ARG A 151 -7.66 -14.34 5.59
CA ARG A 151 -6.94 -13.11 5.76
C ARG A 151 -7.80 -11.90 5.41
N LEU A 152 -8.54 -11.96 4.30
CA LEU A 152 -9.43 -10.91 3.82
C LEU A 152 -10.53 -10.60 4.85
N LEU A 153 -11.24 -11.62 5.34
CA LEU A 153 -12.29 -11.47 6.35
C LEU A 153 -11.75 -10.86 7.66
N ARG A 154 -10.56 -11.29 8.09
CA ARG A 154 -9.90 -10.69 9.26
C ARG A 154 -9.52 -9.23 9.03
N SER A 155 -9.06 -8.89 7.84
CA SER A 155 -8.66 -7.52 7.48
C SER A 155 -9.85 -6.57 7.37
N HIS A 156 -10.99 -7.08 6.90
CA HIS A 156 -12.24 -6.34 6.79
C HIS A 156 -12.97 -6.21 8.13
N GLY A 157 -12.80 -7.20 9.01
CA GLY A 157 -13.49 -7.24 10.31
C GLY A 157 -14.88 -7.87 10.27
N GLY A 158 -15.24 -8.57 9.18
CA GLY A 158 -16.52 -9.24 8.98
C GLY A 158 -16.65 -9.87 7.61
N GLU A 159 -17.85 -10.37 7.32
CA GLU A 159 -18.20 -10.92 6.02
C GLU A 159 -18.80 -9.81 5.13
N PRO A 160 -18.45 -9.76 3.83
CA PRO A 160 -19.12 -8.86 2.88
C PRO A 160 -20.51 -9.40 2.52
N GLY A 161 -21.40 -8.57 2.02
CA GLY A 161 -22.69 -9.03 1.49
C GLY A 161 -22.57 -9.80 0.17
N LYS A 162 -21.53 -9.49 -0.62
CA LYS A 162 -21.31 -10.14 -1.92
C LYS A 162 -19.84 -10.32 -2.24
N VAL A 163 -19.49 -11.48 -2.82
CA VAL A 163 -18.16 -11.74 -3.38
C VAL A 163 -18.29 -12.05 -4.88
N VAL A 164 -17.50 -11.38 -5.69
CA VAL A 164 -17.41 -11.56 -7.14
C VAL A 164 -16.05 -12.16 -7.47
N THR A 165 -16.01 -13.27 -8.21
CA THR A 165 -14.76 -13.91 -8.64
C THR A 165 -14.88 -14.39 -10.08
N ASP A 166 -13.76 -14.81 -10.66
CA ASP A 166 -13.79 -15.65 -11.86
C ASP A 166 -14.32 -17.07 -11.55
N LYS A 167 -14.44 -17.90 -12.58
CA LYS A 167 -14.93 -19.31 -12.47
C LYS A 167 -13.89 -20.29 -11.91
N LEU A 168 -12.82 -19.82 -11.28
CA LEU A 168 -11.79 -20.70 -10.74
C LEU A 168 -12.35 -21.55 -9.58
N ARG A 169 -12.22 -22.88 -9.70
CA ARG A 169 -12.78 -23.85 -8.73
C ARG A 169 -12.32 -23.61 -7.28
N SER A 170 -11.10 -23.09 -7.09
CA SER A 170 -10.55 -22.81 -5.76
C SER A 170 -11.35 -21.75 -4.99
N TYR A 171 -11.95 -20.77 -5.68
CA TYR A 171 -12.81 -19.76 -5.05
C TYR A 171 -14.10 -20.38 -4.51
N GLY A 172 -14.79 -21.20 -5.33
CA GLY A 172 -16.02 -21.86 -4.89
C GLY A 172 -15.83 -22.80 -3.70
N VAL A 173 -14.65 -23.44 -3.57
CA VAL A 173 -14.32 -24.27 -2.40
C VAL A 173 -14.11 -23.40 -1.17
N ALA A 174 -13.34 -22.32 -1.29
CA ALA A 174 -13.07 -21.41 -0.18
C ALA A 174 -14.34 -20.70 0.29
N HIS A 175 -15.18 -20.26 -0.64
CA HIS A 175 -16.47 -19.61 -0.36
C HIS A 175 -17.39 -20.50 0.45
N ARG A 176 -17.70 -21.70 -0.05
CA ARG A 176 -18.62 -22.65 0.63
C ARG A 176 -18.16 -23.05 2.04
N GLU A 177 -16.86 -23.05 2.30
CA GLU A 177 -16.34 -23.46 3.61
C GLU A 177 -16.27 -22.31 4.61
N LEU A 178 -16.04 -21.08 4.15
CA LEU A 178 -15.71 -19.94 5.02
C LEU A 178 -16.84 -18.90 5.14
N ILE A 179 -17.63 -18.75 4.08
CA ILE A 179 -18.70 -17.73 3.98
C ILE A 179 -19.87 -18.24 3.16
N PRO A 180 -20.52 -19.38 3.54
CA PRO A 180 -21.54 -20.02 2.73
C PRO A 180 -22.79 -19.15 2.51
N ASP A 181 -23.08 -18.23 3.42
CA ASP A 181 -24.28 -17.37 3.39
C ASP A 181 -24.07 -16.09 2.54
N VAL A 182 -22.83 -15.80 2.15
CA VAL A 182 -22.49 -14.65 1.29
C VAL A 182 -22.83 -14.93 -0.16
N ILE A 183 -23.36 -13.94 -0.87
CA ILE A 183 -23.66 -14.07 -2.31
C ILE A 183 -22.36 -14.24 -3.10
N HIS A 184 -22.23 -15.35 -3.82
CA HIS A 184 -21.09 -15.60 -4.71
C HIS A 184 -21.49 -15.44 -6.17
N ASP A 185 -20.99 -14.40 -6.82
CA ASP A 185 -21.25 -14.11 -8.23
C ASP A 185 -20.02 -14.46 -9.09
N THR A 186 -20.25 -15.35 -10.06
CA THR A 186 -19.24 -15.78 -11.05
C THR A 186 -19.69 -15.48 -12.48
N SER A 187 -20.57 -14.48 -12.64
CA SER A 187 -21.09 -14.08 -13.94
C SER A 187 -19.98 -13.59 -14.86
N GLN A 188 -20.16 -13.79 -16.15
CA GLN A 188 -19.20 -13.31 -17.15
C GLN A 188 -19.08 -11.79 -17.07
N HIS A 189 -17.82 -11.29 -17.09
CA HIS A 189 -17.47 -9.85 -16.97
C HIS A 189 -17.81 -9.19 -15.64
N ALA A 190 -18.40 -9.88 -14.67
CA ALA A 190 -18.69 -9.31 -13.36
C ALA A 190 -17.41 -8.89 -12.62
N ASN A 191 -16.28 -9.59 -12.87
CA ASN A 191 -15.00 -9.36 -12.16
C ASN A 191 -14.06 -8.36 -12.82
N ASN A 192 -14.48 -7.62 -13.86
CA ASN A 192 -13.62 -6.67 -14.59
C ASN A 192 -12.96 -5.62 -13.66
N ARG A 193 -13.61 -5.27 -12.54
CA ARG A 193 -13.09 -4.33 -11.57
C ARG A 193 -11.81 -4.84 -10.87
N ALA A 194 -11.77 -6.10 -10.49
CA ALA A 194 -10.58 -6.73 -9.95
C ALA A 194 -9.46 -6.79 -10.99
N GLU A 195 -9.78 -7.18 -12.22
CA GLU A 195 -8.81 -7.24 -13.33
C GLU A 195 -8.15 -5.88 -13.58
N GLN A 196 -8.94 -4.79 -13.66
CA GLN A 196 -8.43 -3.43 -13.84
C GLN A 196 -7.53 -2.99 -12.69
N SER A 197 -7.81 -3.39 -11.45
CA SER A 197 -7.02 -3.04 -10.27
C SER A 197 -5.58 -3.55 -10.33
N HIS A 198 -5.33 -4.63 -11.07
CA HIS A 198 -4.00 -5.21 -11.24
C HIS A 198 -3.12 -4.39 -12.20
N GLU A 199 -3.70 -3.59 -13.11
CA GLU A 199 -2.92 -2.85 -14.12
C GLU A 199 -1.92 -1.89 -13.48
N ALA A 200 -2.33 -1.13 -12.46
CA ALA A 200 -1.44 -0.22 -11.75
C ALA A 200 -0.21 -0.95 -11.15
N THR A 201 -0.43 -2.16 -10.60
CA THR A 201 0.66 -2.98 -10.05
C THR A 201 1.56 -3.54 -11.15
N ARG A 202 1.00 -3.97 -12.28
CA ARG A 202 1.77 -4.47 -13.43
C ARG A 202 2.65 -3.39 -14.06
N VAL A 203 2.13 -2.17 -14.23
CA VAL A 203 2.91 -1.03 -14.70
C VAL A 203 4.08 -0.78 -13.77
N ARG A 204 3.81 -0.77 -12.47
CA ARG A 204 4.85 -0.54 -11.45
C ARG A 204 5.90 -1.65 -11.42
N GLU A 205 5.51 -2.91 -11.54
CA GLU A 205 6.42 -4.05 -11.59
C GLU A 205 7.39 -3.94 -12.79
N ARG A 206 6.91 -3.52 -13.95
CA ARG A 206 7.74 -3.30 -15.15
C ARG A 206 8.80 -2.24 -14.91
N VAL A 207 8.43 -1.09 -14.34
CA VAL A 207 9.35 0.01 -14.02
C VAL A 207 10.41 -0.40 -13.00
N MET A 208 10.04 -1.20 -12.00
CA MET A 208 10.97 -1.71 -10.98
C MET A 208 11.90 -2.82 -11.47
N ARG A 209 11.82 -3.22 -12.74
CA ARG A 209 12.59 -4.36 -13.29
C ARG A 209 12.41 -5.65 -12.48
N ARG A 210 11.17 -5.94 -12.08
CA ARG A 210 10.70 -7.11 -11.31
C ARG A 210 11.13 -7.11 -9.84
N PHE A 211 10.41 -7.88 -9.07
CA PHE A 211 10.69 -8.10 -7.64
C PHE A 211 11.89 -9.05 -7.44
N LYS A 212 12.69 -8.79 -6.40
CA LYS A 212 13.89 -9.57 -6.07
C LYS A 212 13.63 -10.63 -4.99
N SER A 213 12.55 -10.51 -4.21
CA SER A 213 12.13 -11.50 -3.22
C SER A 213 10.63 -11.39 -2.93
N THR A 214 10.04 -12.48 -2.43
CA THR A 214 8.62 -12.52 -2.01
C THR A 214 8.32 -11.52 -0.90
N GLY A 215 9.22 -11.41 0.08
CA GLY A 215 9.08 -10.45 1.17
C GLY A 215 9.14 -8.99 0.70
N GLN A 216 10.01 -8.67 -0.26
CA GLN A 216 10.05 -7.33 -0.88
C GLN A 216 8.75 -7.05 -1.64
N ALA A 217 8.31 -8.00 -2.46
CA ALA A 217 7.08 -7.87 -3.23
C ALA A 217 5.87 -7.64 -2.32
N GLN A 218 5.70 -8.46 -1.27
CA GLN A 218 4.57 -8.32 -0.34
C GLN A 218 4.59 -6.97 0.39
N ARG A 219 5.74 -6.52 0.88
CA ARG A 219 5.84 -5.20 1.53
C ARG A 219 5.51 -4.07 0.57
N PHE A 220 6.02 -4.17 -0.66
CA PHE A 220 5.76 -3.16 -1.69
C PHE A 220 4.28 -3.09 -2.05
N VAL A 221 3.65 -4.21 -2.43
CA VAL A 221 2.24 -4.20 -2.86
C VAL A 221 1.30 -3.78 -1.74
N ALA A 222 1.60 -4.12 -0.49
CA ALA A 222 0.81 -3.68 0.67
C ALA A 222 0.90 -2.16 0.87
N ALA A 223 2.09 -1.57 0.75
CA ALA A 223 2.28 -0.13 0.87
C ALA A 223 1.70 0.63 -0.33
N HIS A 224 1.92 0.11 -1.54
CA HIS A 224 1.36 0.65 -2.77
C HIS A 224 -0.17 0.69 -2.74
N SER A 225 -0.82 -0.40 -2.29
CA SER A 225 -2.27 -0.47 -2.17
C SER A 225 -2.82 0.56 -1.19
N ALA A 226 -2.22 0.69 0.00
CA ALA A 226 -2.65 1.66 1.00
C ALA A 226 -2.53 3.12 0.49
N VAL A 227 -1.45 3.42 -0.24
CA VAL A 227 -1.27 4.75 -0.85
C VAL A 227 -2.23 4.95 -2.01
N SER A 228 -2.48 3.91 -2.83
CA SER A 228 -3.45 3.98 -3.93
C SER A 228 -4.85 4.28 -3.42
N ASN A 229 -5.31 3.62 -2.35
CA ASN A 229 -6.62 3.88 -1.76
C ASN A 229 -6.73 5.34 -1.30
N LEU A 230 -5.73 5.86 -0.59
CA LEU A 230 -5.75 7.25 -0.12
C LEU A 230 -5.94 8.27 -1.26
N PHE A 231 -5.49 7.96 -2.47
CA PHE A 231 -5.59 8.84 -3.63
C PHE A 231 -6.58 8.34 -4.70
N ASN A 232 -7.41 7.36 -4.37
CA ASN A 232 -8.53 6.91 -5.20
C ASN A 232 -9.72 7.88 -5.04
N LEU A 233 -9.63 9.06 -5.63
CA LEU A 233 -10.54 10.19 -5.38
C LEU A 233 -11.68 10.28 -6.39
N GLY A 234 -11.92 9.27 -7.20
CA GLY A 234 -13.02 9.23 -8.15
C GLY A 234 -13.10 10.46 -9.08
N ARG A 235 -11.97 10.91 -9.63
CA ARG A 235 -11.83 12.15 -10.42
C ARG A 235 -12.93 12.33 -11.48
N HIS A 236 -13.38 11.25 -12.09
CA HIS A 236 -14.40 11.26 -13.15
C HIS A 236 -15.84 11.30 -12.61
N LEU A 237 -16.02 11.17 -11.28
CA LEU A 237 -17.31 11.12 -10.61
C LEU A 237 -17.69 12.43 -9.91
N VAL A 238 -16.73 13.36 -9.77
CA VAL A 238 -16.90 14.58 -8.96
C VAL A 238 -16.53 15.84 -9.74
N SER A 239 -17.04 17.00 -9.31
CA SER A 239 -16.68 18.29 -9.88
C SER A 239 -15.19 18.61 -9.64
N ALA A 240 -14.62 19.49 -10.47
CA ALA A 240 -13.21 19.89 -10.35
C ALA A 240 -12.89 20.55 -8.99
N ASN A 241 -13.82 21.32 -8.42
CA ASN A 241 -13.63 21.94 -7.10
C ASN A 241 -13.63 20.88 -6.01
N HIS A 242 -14.63 20.00 -5.99
CA HIS A 242 -14.70 18.91 -5.02
C HIS A 242 -13.49 17.97 -5.12
N TYR A 243 -13.00 17.68 -6.34
CA TYR A 243 -11.77 16.91 -6.52
C TYR A 243 -10.54 17.59 -5.88
N ARG A 244 -10.45 18.93 -5.95
CA ARG A 244 -9.37 19.68 -5.28
C ARG A 244 -9.43 19.53 -3.76
N ASP A 245 -10.62 19.63 -3.19
CA ASP A 245 -10.85 19.48 -1.75
C ASP A 245 -10.52 18.07 -1.26
N LEU A 246 -10.99 17.05 -1.96
CA LEU A 246 -10.64 15.65 -1.69
C LEU A 246 -9.13 15.42 -1.75
N ARG A 247 -8.45 16.03 -2.73
CA ARG A 247 -7.00 15.92 -2.85
C ARG A 247 -6.25 16.60 -1.71
N ILE A 248 -6.71 17.73 -1.25
CA ILE A 248 -6.15 18.42 -0.06
C ILE A 248 -6.37 17.55 1.17
N SER A 249 -7.55 16.99 1.35
CA SER A 249 -7.86 16.07 2.45
C SER A 249 -6.96 14.82 2.43
N ALA A 250 -6.75 14.21 1.26
CA ALA A 250 -5.84 13.07 1.12
C ALA A 250 -4.38 13.42 1.49
N PHE A 251 -3.88 14.60 1.13
CA PHE A 251 -2.56 15.03 1.55
C PHE A 251 -2.48 15.33 3.06
N ASN A 252 -3.54 15.83 3.67
CA ASN A 252 -3.60 16.01 5.12
C ASN A 252 -3.56 14.67 5.85
N GLU A 253 -4.34 13.67 5.40
CA GLU A 253 -4.28 12.32 5.96
C GLU A 253 -2.93 11.65 5.73
N TRP A 254 -2.32 11.85 4.56
CA TRP A 254 -0.96 11.42 4.32
C TRP A 254 0.02 12.00 5.33
N SER A 255 -0.04 13.31 5.55
CA SER A 255 0.84 14.01 6.50
C SER A 255 0.67 13.48 7.93
N ARG A 256 -0.57 13.17 8.34
CA ARG A 256 -0.86 12.55 9.65
C ARG A 256 -0.36 11.12 9.77
N ALA A 257 -0.40 10.35 8.68
CA ALA A 257 0.03 8.96 8.68
C ALA A 257 1.56 8.80 8.76
N VAL A 258 2.31 9.81 8.31
CA VAL A 258 3.78 9.79 8.25
C VAL A 258 4.46 10.62 9.35
N ALA A 259 3.68 11.37 10.13
CA ALA A 259 4.14 12.09 11.31
C ALA A 259 4.43 11.12 12.46
#